data_aebc4f640e233fdbca4f21383f362825
#
_entry.id   aebc4f640e233fdbca4f21383f362825
#
_cell.length_a   1.000
_cell.length_b   1.000
_cell.length_c   1.000
_cell.angle_alpha   90.00
_cell.angle_beta   90.00
_cell.angle_gamma   90.00
#
_symmetry.space_group_name_H-M   'P 1'
#
loop_
_entity.id
_entity.type
_entity.pdbx_description
1 polymer ?
#
loop_
_entity_poly.entity_id
_entity_poly.type
_entity_poly.pdbx_seq_one_letter_code
_entity_poly.pdbx_strand_id
1 'polypeptide(L)'
;MSNYQSVYHCSKDEGSIIRESEGGYTVAVPSFECMVAGGTSVKEACENAAGCLQLLIADMLDNDEPLPEATFGEAPQLVLCVEVGDGFIRESLCMTLAEAAEELGVSPGRVDQLLDSGQLVAAYPTGKRMVTISSVNECKRSASRLDNLCRSVSDNS
;
A
#
# COMPACT_ATOMS: atom_id res chain seq x y z
N MET A 1 -5.27 14.97 -25.84
CA MET A 1 -3.90 15.06 -25.28
C MET A 1 -4.08 15.49 -23.83
N SER A 2 -4.10 14.52 -22.92
CA SER A 2 -4.26 14.79 -21.49
C SER A 2 -2.94 15.28 -20.94
N ASN A 3 -2.92 16.52 -20.47
CA ASN A 3 -1.81 17.08 -19.70
C ASN A 3 -1.76 16.34 -18.36
N TYR A 4 -0.93 15.31 -18.26
CA TYR A 4 -0.56 14.73 -16.98
C TYR A 4 0.42 15.71 -16.31
N GLN A 5 -0.10 16.56 -15.44
CA GLN A 5 0.71 17.26 -14.48
C GLN A 5 1.18 16.19 -13.49
N SER A 6 2.49 15.91 -13.51
CA SER A 6 3.12 15.09 -12.47
C SER A 6 3.01 15.86 -11.14
N VAL A 7 2.12 15.43 -10.30
CA VAL A 7 1.98 16.01 -8.95
C VAL A 7 3.01 15.33 -8.07
N TYR A 8 4.11 16.05 -7.78
CA TYR A 8 5.05 15.62 -6.75
C TYR A 8 4.52 16.06 -5.39
N HIS A 9 4.30 15.10 -4.53
CA HIS A 9 4.00 15.38 -3.13
C HIS A 9 5.24 15.13 -2.28
N CYS A 10 5.64 16.10 -1.48
CA CYS A 10 6.73 15.97 -0.50
C CYS A 10 6.14 16.19 0.89
N SER A 11 6.18 15.17 1.73
CA SER A 11 5.78 15.25 3.12
C SER A 11 7.01 15.34 4.03
N LYS A 12 6.90 16.16 5.09
CA LYS A 12 7.89 16.24 6.16
C LYS A 12 7.15 16.00 7.45
N ASP A 13 7.44 14.88 8.09
CA ASP A 13 6.73 14.48 9.30
C ASP A 13 7.69 14.24 10.45
N GLU A 14 7.25 14.57 11.66
CA GLU A 14 7.99 14.30 12.88
C GLU A 14 7.84 12.82 13.24
N GLY A 15 8.97 12.16 13.53
CA GLY A 15 9.03 10.80 14.04
C GLY A 15 9.55 10.75 15.47
N SER A 16 9.03 9.81 16.24
CA SER A 16 9.54 9.45 17.56
C SER A 16 10.25 8.11 17.51
N ILE A 17 11.49 8.06 18.03
CA ILE A 17 12.29 6.83 18.09
C ILE A 17 12.16 6.21 19.47
N ILE A 18 11.70 4.97 19.52
CA ILE A 18 11.53 4.18 20.75
C ILE A 18 12.54 3.02 20.70
N ARG A 19 13.31 2.85 21.76
CA ARG A 19 14.16 1.67 21.92
C ARG A 19 13.37 0.58 22.62
N GLU A 20 13.28 -0.60 21.99
CA GLU A 20 12.56 -1.73 22.55
C GLU A 20 13.35 -2.46 23.64
N SER A 21 12.65 -3.03 24.61
CA SER A 21 13.26 -3.76 25.75
C SER A 21 13.97 -5.05 25.33
N GLU A 22 13.50 -5.70 24.27
CA GLU A 22 14.06 -6.93 23.72
C GLU A 22 15.16 -6.69 22.68
N GLY A 23 15.51 -5.43 22.46
CA GLY A 23 16.45 -4.98 21.45
C GLY A 23 15.76 -4.60 20.14
N GLY A 24 16.34 -3.60 19.47
CA GLY A 24 15.76 -2.98 18.27
C GLY A 24 15.23 -1.58 18.55
N TYR A 25 14.65 -0.99 17.51
CA TYR A 25 14.14 0.36 17.53
C TYR A 25 12.81 0.42 16.77
N THR A 26 11.92 1.24 17.25
CA THR A 26 10.63 1.52 16.63
C THR A 26 10.53 3.01 16.33
N VAL A 27 10.05 3.36 15.16
CA VAL A 27 9.73 4.73 14.76
C VAL A 27 8.22 4.83 14.62
N ALA A 28 7.64 5.80 15.31
CA ALA A 28 6.23 6.16 15.18
C ALA A 28 6.11 7.57 14.58
N VAL A 29 5.15 7.78 13.69
CA VAL A 29 4.84 9.07 13.09
C VAL A 29 3.46 9.52 13.58
N PRO A 30 3.38 10.45 14.53
CA PRO A 30 2.12 10.81 15.20
C PRO A 30 1.05 11.38 14.27
N SER A 31 1.45 12.04 13.19
CA SER A 31 0.52 12.61 12.21
C SER A 31 -0.29 11.53 11.45
N PHE A 32 0.19 10.29 11.44
CA PHE A 32 -0.48 9.16 10.80
C PHE A 32 -0.84 8.12 11.85
N GLU A 33 -2.12 7.94 12.13
CA GLU A 33 -2.60 6.97 13.11
C GLU A 33 -2.10 5.56 12.79
N CYS A 34 -1.56 4.88 13.81
CA CYS A 34 -1.04 3.51 13.71
C CYS A 34 0.20 3.32 12.81
N MET A 35 0.82 4.40 12.32
CA MET A 35 2.04 4.29 11.53
C MET A 35 3.23 4.04 12.45
N VAL A 36 3.67 2.78 12.48
CA VAL A 36 4.80 2.30 13.29
C VAL A 36 5.68 1.40 12.44
N ALA A 37 6.99 1.64 12.45
CA ALA A 37 7.95 0.80 11.75
C ALA A 37 9.13 0.44 12.65
N GLY A 38 9.54 -0.83 12.61
CA GLY A 38 10.63 -1.36 13.41
C GLY A 38 11.90 -1.62 12.62
N GLY A 39 13.03 -1.77 13.33
CA GLY A 39 14.31 -2.19 12.78
C GLY A 39 15.30 -2.61 13.86
N THR A 40 16.33 -3.34 13.48
CA THR A 40 17.41 -3.78 14.39
C THR A 40 18.38 -2.64 14.74
N SER A 41 18.37 -1.58 13.97
CA SER A 41 19.12 -0.34 14.17
C SER A 41 18.24 0.88 13.94
N VAL A 42 18.65 2.03 14.49
CA VAL A 42 17.97 3.32 14.24
C VAL A 42 17.87 3.62 12.76
N LYS A 43 18.95 3.36 11.99
CA LYS A 43 18.98 3.59 10.55
C LYS A 43 17.91 2.76 9.85
N GLU A 44 17.87 1.47 10.11
CA GLU A 44 16.91 0.54 9.51
C GLU A 44 15.46 0.91 9.88
N ALA A 45 15.21 1.23 11.15
CA ALA A 45 13.89 1.67 11.59
C ALA A 45 13.43 2.95 10.87
N CYS A 46 14.33 3.91 10.67
CA CYS A 46 14.03 5.13 9.92
C CYS A 46 13.78 4.88 8.42
N GLU A 47 14.58 4.01 7.80
CA GLU A 47 14.41 3.62 6.39
C GLU A 47 13.05 2.91 6.19
N ASN A 48 12.72 1.98 7.07
CA ASN A 48 11.44 1.28 7.06
C ASN A 48 10.27 2.25 7.29
N ALA A 49 10.41 3.19 8.22
CA ALA A 49 9.41 4.22 8.49
C ALA A 49 9.16 5.11 7.27
N ALA A 50 10.23 5.55 6.60
CA ALA A 50 10.12 6.35 5.38
C ALA A 50 9.40 5.57 4.25
N GLY A 51 9.73 4.29 4.07
CA GLY A 51 9.07 3.43 3.09
C GLY A 51 7.57 3.21 3.40
N CYS A 52 7.23 2.94 4.66
CA CYS A 52 5.83 2.81 5.08
C CYS A 52 5.05 4.11 4.87
N LEU A 53 5.66 5.25 5.22
CA LEU A 53 5.04 6.57 5.05
C LEU A 53 4.80 6.89 3.57
N GLN A 54 5.74 6.55 2.68
CA GLN A 54 5.55 6.70 1.23
C GLN A 54 4.37 5.90 0.71
N LEU A 55 4.25 4.64 1.13
CA LEU A 55 3.15 3.76 0.70
C LEU A 55 1.80 4.26 1.22
N LEU A 56 1.74 4.70 2.48
CA LEU A 56 0.52 5.21 3.08
C LEU A 56 0.05 6.50 2.39
N ILE A 57 0.96 7.43 2.13
CA ILE A 57 0.66 8.67 1.39
C ILE A 57 0.20 8.34 -0.04
N ALA A 58 0.85 7.37 -0.72
CA ALA A 58 0.45 6.95 -2.05
C ALA A 58 -0.99 6.40 -2.08
N ASP A 59 -1.34 5.56 -1.10
CA ASP A 59 -2.69 4.99 -0.96
C ASP A 59 -3.74 6.08 -0.69
N MET A 60 -3.45 7.01 0.22
CA MET A 60 -4.33 8.15 0.52
C MET A 60 -4.54 9.04 -0.71
N LEU A 61 -3.48 9.34 -1.48
CA LEU A 61 -3.58 10.15 -2.70
C LEU A 61 -4.37 9.44 -3.81
N ASP A 62 -4.24 8.12 -3.94
CA ASP A 62 -5.01 7.35 -4.94
C ASP A 62 -6.51 7.30 -4.59
N ASN A 63 -6.83 7.35 -3.29
CA ASN A 63 -8.20 7.35 -2.79
C ASN A 63 -8.80 8.77 -2.61
N ASP A 64 -8.11 9.82 -3.06
CA ASP A 64 -8.50 11.23 -2.85
C ASP A 64 -8.72 11.59 -1.35
N GLU A 65 -8.01 10.90 -0.44
CA GLU A 65 -8.08 11.16 0.99
C GLU A 65 -7.18 12.35 1.37
N PRO A 66 -7.64 13.22 2.30
CA PRO A 66 -6.84 14.36 2.74
C PRO A 66 -5.64 13.87 3.57
N LEU A 67 -4.45 14.36 3.22
CA LEU A 67 -3.25 14.09 4.00
C LEU A 67 -3.28 14.86 5.32
N PRO A 68 -2.84 14.24 6.44
CA PRO A 68 -2.69 14.93 7.71
C PRO A 68 -1.72 16.11 7.60
N GLU A 69 -1.99 17.17 8.34
CA GLU A 69 -1.00 18.24 8.49
C GLU A 69 0.13 17.77 9.40
N ALA A 70 1.38 18.00 8.96
CA ALA A 70 2.54 17.68 9.77
C ALA A 70 2.57 18.58 11.01
N THR A 71 2.68 17.99 12.18
CA THR A 71 2.82 18.71 13.45
C THR A 71 4.22 18.52 13.98
N PHE A 72 4.93 19.64 14.20
CA PHE A 72 6.28 19.60 14.76
C PHE A 72 6.27 20.10 16.20
N GLY A 73 6.89 19.33 17.10
CA GLY A 73 7.22 19.78 18.43
C GLY A 73 8.39 20.78 18.42
N GLU A 74 8.72 21.34 19.59
CA GLU A 74 9.83 22.31 19.72
C GLU A 74 11.21 21.70 19.38
N ALA A 75 11.37 20.38 19.53
CA ALA A 75 12.60 19.64 19.23
C ALA A 75 12.28 18.23 18.75
N PRO A 76 11.97 18.03 17.47
CA PRO A 76 11.68 16.73 16.92
C PRO A 76 12.92 15.80 17.01
N GLN A 77 12.71 14.56 17.42
CA GLN A 77 13.80 13.55 17.47
C GLN A 77 14.24 13.14 16.07
N LEU A 78 13.31 13.14 15.14
CA LEU A 78 13.50 12.73 13.76
C LEU A 78 12.54 13.52 12.88
N VAL A 79 13.02 13.92 11.71
CA VAL A 79 12.16 14.44 10.65
C VAL A 79 12.30 13.50 9.45
N LEU A 80 11.20 12.87 9.08
CA LEU A 80 11.09 12.08 7.86
C LEU A 80 10.69 12.99 6.71
N CYS A 81 11.43 12.93 5.61
CA CYS A 81 11.10 13.60 4.38
C CYS A 81 10.92 12.54 3.30
N VAL A 82 9.72 12.43 2.77
CA VAL A 82 9.39 11.45 1.73
C VAL A 82 8.81 12.18 0.52
N GLU A 83 9.12 11.66 -0.65
CA GLU A 83 8.62 12.18 -1.92
C GLU A 83 7.76 11.11 -2.58
N VAL A 84 6.54 11.48 -2.96
CA VAL A 84 5.58 10.61 -3.60
C VAL A 84 5.13 11.25 -4.90
N GLY A 85 5.45 10.62 -6.03
CA GLY A 85 5.05 11.09 -7.35
C GLY A 85 4.09 10.11 -8.03
N ASP A 86 3.43 10.54 -9.09
CA ASP A 86 2.46 9.71 -9.84
C ASP A 86 3.05 8.36 -10.29
N GLY A 87 4.34 8.32 -10.62
CA GLY A 87 5.02 7.08 -11.02
C GLY A 87 5.08 6.09 -9.86
N PHE A 88 5.44 6.57 -8.66
CA PHE A 88 5.50 5.76 -7.46
C PHE A 88 4.10 5.27 -7.06
N ILE A 89 3.07 6.14 -7.10
CA ILE A 89 1.68 5.78 -6.80
C ILE A 89 1.24 4.63 -7.70
N ARG A 90 1.41 4.79 -9.02
CA ARG A 90 0.99 3.76 -9.98
C ARG A 90 1.75 2.44 -9.84
N GLU A 91 3.04 2.49 -9.52
CA GLU A 91 3.87 1.30 -9.37
C GLU A 91 3.60 0.57 -8.06
N SER A 92 3.47 1.30 -6.94
CA SER A 92 3.24 0.73 -5.61
C SER A 92 1.83 0.13 -5.43
N LEU A 93 0.86 0.60 -6.22
CA LEU A 93 -0.52 0.09 -6.21
C LEU A 93 -0.78 -1.01 -7.25
N CYS A 94 0.26 -1.50 -7.91
CA CYS A 94 0.17 -2.57 -8.89
C CYS A 94 1.07 -3.74 -8.50
N MET A 95 0.69 -4.92 -8.96
CA MET A 95 1.49 -6.14 -8.86
C MET A 95 1.62 -6.80 -10.22
N THR A 96 2.62 -7.64 -10.39
CA THR A 96 2.79 -8.44 -11.61
C THR A 96 1.70 -9.49 -11.75
N LEU A 97 1.49 -10.02 -12.97
CA LEU A 97 0.55 -11.11 -13.20
C LEU A 97 0.91 -12.38 -12.39
N ALA A 98 2.21 -12.61 -12.17
CA ALA A 98 2.69 -13.74 -11.39
C ALA A 98 2.34 -13.58 -9.90
N GLU A 99 2.59 -12.42 -9.32
CA GLU A 99 2.21 -12.11 -7.95
C GLU A 99 0.69 -12.17 -7.75
N ALA A 100 -0.09 -11.63 -8.69
CA ALA A 100 -1.55 -11.72 -8.67
C ALA A 100 -2.05 -13.17 -8.74
N ALA A 101 -1.38 -14.03 -9.52
CA ALA A 101 -1.70 -15.44 -9.60
C ALA A 101 -1.44 -16.16 -8.28
N GLU A 102 -0.31 -15.88 -7.62
CA GLU A 102 0.03 -16.41 -6.31
C GLU A 102 -0.97 -15.95 -5.25
N GLU A 103 -1.27 -14.65 -5.23
CA GLU A 103 -2.22 -14.03 -4.31
C GLU A 103 -3.66 -14.57 -4.43
N LEU A 104 -4.10 -14.91 -5.64
CA LEU A 104 -5.42 -15.46 -5.91
C LEU A 104 -5.45 -17.01 -5.85
N GLY A 105 -4.29 -17.67 -5.73
CA GLY A 105 -4.17 -19.11 -5.77
C GLY A 105 -4.58 -19.72 -7.12
N VAL A 106 -4.33 -19.02 -8.23
CA VAL A 106 -4.68 -19.45 -9.59
C VAL A 106 -3.46 -19.45 -10.51
N SER A 107 -3.60 -19.97 -11.73
CA SER A 107 -2.53 -19.90 -12.73
C SER A 107 -2.43 -18.49 -13.35
N PRO A 108 -1.25 -18.08 -13.85
CA PRO A 108 -1.10 -16.81 -14.56
C PRO A 108 -2.05 -16.66 -15.76
N GLY A 109 -2.31 -17.76 -16.50
CA GLY A 109 -3.29 -17.75 -17.59
C GLY A 109 -4.73 -17.51 -17.12
N ARG A 110 -5.04 -17.85 -15.86
CA ARG A 110 -6.34 -17.52 -15.27
C ARG A 110 -6.43 -16.02 -14.92
N VAL A 111 -5.33 -15.43 -14.48
CA VAL A 111 -5.24 -13.97 -14.25
C VAL A 111 -5.49 -13.20 -15.55
N ASP A 112 -4.90 -13.64 -16.67
CA ASP A 112 -5.17 -13.03 -17.99
C ASP A 112 -6.66 -13.10 -18.35
N GLN A 113 -7.32 -14.23 -18.14
CA GLN A 113 -8.76 -14.36 -18.37
C GLN A 113 -9.60 -13.44 -17.48
N LEU A 114 -9.20 -13.27 -16.21
CA LEU A 114 -9.88 -12.36 -15.27
C LEU A 114 -9.70 -10.89 -15.67
N LEU A 115 -8.52 -10.51 -16.21
CA LEU A 115 -8.28 -9.21 -16.80
C LEU A 115 -9.12 -8.98 -18.06
N ASP A 116 -9.18 -9.96 -18.95
CA ASP A 116 -9.93 -9.86 -20.21
C ASP A 116 -11.45 -9.81 -19.96
N SER A 117 -11.93 -10.46 -18.88
CA SER A 117 -13.34 -10.40 -18.45
C SER A 117 -13.70 -9.15 -17.63
N GLY A 118 -12.72 -8.31 -17.28
CA GLY A 118 -12.93 -7.11 -16.47
C GLY A 118 -13.15 -7.37 -14.97
N GLN A 119 -12.87 -8.59 -14.49
CA GLN A 119 -12.92 -8.92 -13.07
C GLN A 119 -11.67 -8.46 -12.32
N LEU A 120 -10.57 -8.26 -13.04
CA LEU A 120 -9.36 -7.59 -12.57
C LEU A 120 -9.09 -6.37 -13.45
N VAL A 121 -8.42 -5.38 -12.89
CA VAL A 121 -8.09 -4.14 -13.59
C VAL A 121 -6.61 -4.14 -13.98
N ALA A 122 -6.35 -4.01 -15.28
CA ALA A 122 -5.01 -3.87 -15.81
C ALA A 122 -4.49 -2.45 -15.62
N ALA A 123 -3.20 -2.32 -15.29
CA ALA A 123 -2.47 -1.06 -15.26
C ALA A 123 -1.13 -1.20 -15.99
N TYR A 124 -0.58 -0.08 -16.43
CA TYR A 124 0.66 -0.02 -17.21
C TYR A 124 1.61 1.07 -16.67
N PRO A 125 2.01 1.01 -15.38
CA PRO A 125 2.80 2.09 -14.76
C PRO A 125 4.14 2.32 -15.45
N THR A 126 4.80 1.26 -15.91
CA THR A 126 6.12 1.29 -16.56
C THR A 126 6.07 0.75 -18.01
N GLY A 127 4.88 0.77 -18.65
CA GLY A 127 4.66 0.16 -19.97
C GLY A 127 4.51 -1.37 -19.94
N LYS A 128 4.71 -2.02 -18.80
CA LYS A 128 4.42 -3.45 -18.59
C LYS A 128 2.99 -3.62 -18.10
N ARG A 129 2.32 -4.69 -18.59
CA ARG A 129 1.00 -5.08 -18.08
C ARG A 129 1.11 -5.57 -16.65
N MET A 130 0.43 -4.90 -15.74
CA MET A 130 0.35 -5.22 -14.31
C MET A 130 -1.12 -5.27 -13.88
N VAL A 131 -1.38 -5.70 -12.66
CA VAL A 131 -2.72 -5.79 -12.07
C VAL A 131 -2.80 -4.84 -10.88
N THR A 132 -3.88 -4.11 -10.72
CA THR A 132 -4.06 -3.23 -9.55
C THR A 132 -4.31 -4.08 -8.30
N ILE A 133 -3.64 -3.76 -7.20
CA ILE A 133 -3.77 -4.44 -5.91
C ILE A 133 -5.21 -4.37 -5.40
N SER A 134 -5.87 -3.24 -5.59
CA SER A 134 -7.27 -3.03 -5.19
C SER A 134 -8.21 -4.04 -5.87
N SER A 135 -8.06 -4.29 -7.19
CA SER A 135 -8.89 -5.25 -7.90
C SER A 135 -8.66 -6.71 -7.47
N VAL A 136 -7.41 -7.06 -7.14
CA VAL A 136 -7.08 -8.38 -6.58
C VAL A 136 -7.75 -8.58 -5.22
N ASN A 137 -7.68 -7.58 -4.35
CA ASN A 137 -8.32 -7.61 -3.03
C ASN A 137 -9.84 -7.69 -3.12
N GLU A 138 -10.45 -7.02 -4.09
CA GLU A 138 -11.90 -7.08 -4.33
C GLU A 138 -12.33 -8.46 -4.87
N CYS A 139 -11.55 -9.02 -5.77
CA CYS A 139 -11.78 -10.37 -6.30
C CYS A 139 -11.72 -11.43 -5.16
N LYS A 140 -10.72 -11.34 -4.26
CA LYS A 140 -10.63 -12.18 -3.05
C LYS A 140 -11.86 -12.06 -2.14
N ARG A 141 -12.29 -10.83 -1.87
CA ARG A 141 -13.47 -10.57 -1.04
C ARG A 141 -14.75 -11.14 -1.64
N SER A 142 -14.89 -11.05 -2.95
CA SER A 142 -16.04 -11.59 -3.68
C SER A 142 -16.07 -13.11 -3.66
N ALA A 143 -14.92 -13.78 -3.85
CA ALA A 143 -14.79 -15.23 -3.76
C ALA A 143 -15.13 -15.74 -2.35
N SER A 144 -14.61 -15.09 -1.30
CA SER A 144 -14.89 -15.45 0.10
C SER A 144 -16.36 -15.30 0.47
N ARG A 145 -17.07 -14.34 -0.12
CA ARG A 145 -18.53 -14.17 0.09
C ARG A 145 -19.33 -15.30 -0.53
N LEU A 146 -18.96 -15.74 -1.72
CA LEU A 146 -19.61 -16.88 -2.41
C LEU A 146 -19.41 -18.19 -1.65
N ASP A 147 -18.20 -18.46 -1.15
CA ASP A 147 -17.91 -19.67 -0.34
C ASP A 147 -18.71 -19.68 0.97
N ASN A 148 -18.87 -18.54 1.63
CA ASN A 148 -19.66 -18.44 2.85
C ASN A 148 -21.16 -18.65 2.58
N LEU A 149 -21.69 -18.16 1.46
CA LEU A 149 -23.09 -18.39 1.04
C LEU A 149 -23.34 -19.86 0.72
N CYS A 150 -22.41 -20.53 0.03
CA CYS A 150 -22.53 -21.97 -0.28
C CYS A 150 -22.52 -22.83 0.98
N ARG A 151 -21.70 -22.50 1.99
CA ARG A 151 -21.67 -23.22 3.27
C ARG A 151 -22.96 -23.03 4.08
N SER A 152 -23.52 -21.83 4.12
CA SER A 152 -24.77 -21.55 4.86
C SER A 152 -26.00 -22.25 4.28
N VAL A 153 -25.98 -22.61 3.00
CA VAL A 153 -27.06 -23.37 2.34
C VAL A 153 -26.94 -24.87 2.62
N SER A 154 -25.71 -25.40 2.84
CA SER A 154 -25.46 -26.81 3.12
C SER A 154 -25.80 -27.21 4.56
N ASP A 155 -25.79 -26.29 5.51
CA ASP A 155 -26.10 -26.54 6.93
C ASP A 155 -27.60 -26.49 7.27
N ASN A 156 -28.47 -26.25 6.28
CA ASN A 156 -29.90 -26.10 6.47
C ASN A 156 -30.73 -27.18 5.75
N SER A 157 -30.12 -28.36 5.50
CA SER A 157 -30.80 -29.52 4.89
C SER A 157 -30.73 -30.75 5.76
#